data_6598b94f160301372407d5323b92a67c
#
_entry.id   6598b94f160301372407d5323b92a67c
#
_cell.length_a   1.000
_cell.length_b   1.000
_cell.length_c   1.000
_cell.angle_alpha   90.00
_cell.angle_beta   90.00
_cell.angle_gamma   90.00
#
_symmetry.space_group_name_H-M   'P 1'
#
loop_
_entity.id
_entity.type
_entity.pdbx_description
1 polymer ?
#
loop_
_entity_poly.entity_id
_entity_poly.type
_entity_poly.pdbx_seq_one_letter_code
_entity_poly.pdbx_strand_id
1 'polypeptide(L)'
;MGNLKQSFIAGLFSIITIGILTLLTYKTEFGIFLVASFGSSMVLLYGYPESPFAQPKNVFFGHLVTATVGMFFLYLVALPLFIIIPLAVGFGVGLMILLNVTHPPAGGNPIIVIMGSVSLDYLLSPIISGSIIILVFAIIINKFILKKSYPKTK
;
A
#
# COMPACT_ATOMS: atom_id res chain seq x y z
N MET A 1 -9.54 -25.27 -5.40
CA MET A 1 -10.64 -24.34 -5.71
C MET A 1 -10.72 -23.32 -4.60
N GLY A 2 -10.67 -22.01 -4.91
CA GLY A 2 -10.81 -20.95 -3.91
C GLY A 2 -12.18 -20.98 -3.25
N ASN A 3 -12.27 -20.53 -2.02
CA ASN A 3 -13.54 -20.42 -1.30
C ASN A 3 -14.34 -19.25 -1.91
N LEU A 4 -15.41 -19.55 -2.68
CA LEU A 4 -16.26 -18.58 -3.36
C LEU A 4 -16.76 -17.46 -2.40
N LYS A 5 -17.13 -17.84 -1.16
CA LYS A 5 -17.55 -16.88 -0.13
C LYS A 5 -16.41 -15.90 0.22
N GLN A 6 -15.20 -16.41 0.40
CA GLN A 6 -14.05 -15.57 0.70
C GLN A 6 -13.71 -14.63 -0.46
N SER A 7 -13.76 -15.12 -1.69
CA SER A 7 -13.50 -14.31 -2.88
C SER A 7 -14.52 -13.18 -3.03
N PHE A 8 -15.81 -13.48 -2.82
CA PHE A 8 -16.87 -12.47 -2.85
C PHE A 8 -16.69 -11.41 -1.76
N ILE A 9 -16.41 -11.83 -0.54
CA ILE A 9 -16.16 -10.93 0.61
C ILE A 9 -14.95 -10.03 0.33
N ALA A 10 -13.85 -10.60 -0.12
CA ALA A 10 -12.64 -9.83 -0.43
C ALA A 10 -12.90 -8.81 -1.55
N GLY A 11 -13.59 -9.21 -2.61
CA GLY A 11 -13.98 -8.32 -3.70
C GLY A 11 -14.87 -7.17 -3.22
N LEU A 12 -15.93 -7.49 -2.45
CA LEU A 12 -16.87 -6.49 -1.94
C LEU A 12 -16.17 -5.43 -1.06
N PHE A 13 -15.37 -5.86 -0.08
CA PHE A 13 -14.68 -4.90 0.80
C PHE A 13 -13.55 -4.14 0.10
N SER A 14 -12.95 -4.72 -0.95
CA SER A 14 -12.03 -3.98 -1.83
C SER A 14 -12.75 -2.87 -2.57
N ILE A 15 -13.93 -3.13 -3.13
CA ILE A 15 -14.76 -2.10 -3.79
C ILE A 15 -15.08 -0.97 -2.82
N ILE A 16 -15.52 -1.29 -1.60
CA ILE A 16 -15.87 -0.28 -0.59
C ILE A 16 -14.65 0.57 -0.22
N THR A 17 -13.53 -0.07 0.13
CA THR A 17 -12.34 0.64 0.61
C THR A 17 -11.71 1.49 -0.49
N ILE A 18 -11.51 0.94 -1.68
CA ILE A 18 -10.97 1.69 -2.82
C ILE A 18 -11.96 2.76 -3.28
N GLY A 19 -13.26 2.48 -3.25
CA GLY A 19 -14.32 3.45 -3.56
C GLY A 19 -14.24 4.69 -2.65
N ILE A 20 -14.02 4.51 -1.36
CA ILE A 20 -13.85 5.62 -0.41
C ILE A 20 -12.58 6.43 -0.73
N LEU A 21 -11.43 5.77 -0.97
CA LEU A 21 -10.22 6.48 -1.36
C LEU A 21 -10.40 7.25 -2.67
N THR A 22 -11.13 6.67 -3.62
CA THR A 22 -11.48 7.32 -4.90
C THR A 22 -12.35 8.54 -4.68
N LEU A 23 -13.41 8.42 -3.86
CA LEU A 23 -14.28 9.54 -3.50
C LEU A 23 -13.49 10.66 -2.82
N LEU A 24 -12.65 10.34 -1.85
CA LEU A 24 -11.79 11.33 -1.18
C LEU A 24 -10.86 12.03 -2.17
N THR A 25 -10.27 11.30 -3.11
CA THR A 25 -9.35 11.86 -4.11
C THR A 25 -10.06 12.78 -5.11
N TYR A 26 -11.24 12.38 -5.61
CA TYR A 26 -11.86 13.09 -6.75
C TYR A 26 -13.02 14.00 -6.38
N LYS A 27 -13.55 13.90 -5.16
CA LYS A 27 -14.71 14.68 -4.70
C LYS A 27 -14.41 15.61 -3.54
N THR A 28 -13.17 15.64 -3.04
CA THR A 28 -12.74 16.57 -2.00
C THR A 28 -11.46 17.29 -2.42
N GLU A 29 -11.17 18.41 -1.77
CA GLU A 29 -9.94 19.19 -1.97
C GLU A 29 -8.84 18.82 -0.97
N PHE A 30 -9.04 17.75 -0.19
CA PHE A 30 -8.10 17.34 0.87
C PHE A 30 -6.82 16.66 0.36
N GLY A 31 -6.74 16.34 -0.93
CA GLY A 31 -5.55 15.75 -1.56
C GLY A 31 -5.80 14.40 -2.21
N ILE A 32 -4.71 13.73 -2.61
CA ILE A 32 -4.74 12.42 -3.26
C ILE A 32 -4.65 11.34 -2.17
N PHE A 33 -5.60 10.42 -2.12
CA PHE A 33 -5.62 9.31 -1.16
C PHE A 33 -5.43 7.94 -1.82
N LEU A 34 -5.57 7.87 -3.14
CA LEU A 34 -5.52 6.64 -3.92
C LEU A 34 -4.15 6.47 -4.59
N VAL A 35 -3.57 5.28 -4.45
CA VAL A 35 -2.40 4.85 -5.20
C VAL A 35 -2.59 3.41 -5.69
N ALA A 36 -2.05 3.08 -6.86
CA ALA A 36 -2.27 1.78 -7.51
C ALA A 36 -1.87 0.59 -6.62
N SER A 37 -0.81 0.72 -5.83
CA SER A 37 -0.34 -0.31 -4.90
C SER A 37 -1.34 -0.65 -3.79
N PHE A 38 -2.26 0.27 -3.44
CA PHE A 38 -3.34 -0.04 -2.49
C PHE A 38 -4.33 -1.06 -3.06
N GLY A 39 -4.60 -1.03 -4.37
CA GLY A 39 -5.41 -2.07 -5.02
C GLY A 39 -4.83 -3.47 -4.78
N SER A 40 -3.52 -3.65 -4.95
CA SER A 40 -2.84 -4.91 -4.64
C SER A 40 -2.87 -5.24 -3.14
N SER A 41 -2.82 -4.24 -2.26
CA SER A 41 -2.91 -4.43 -0.80
C SER A 41 -4.24 -5.03 -0.37
N MET A 42 -5.35 -4.76 -1.10
CA MET A 42 -6.66 -5.34 -0.80
C MET A 42 -6.66 -6.86 -0.86
N VAL A 43 -5.86 -7.46 -1.75
CA VAL A 43 -5.72 -8.92 -1.85
C VAL A 43 -5.23 -9.50 -0.52
N LEU A 44 -4.24 -8.87 0.11
CA LEU A 44 -3.71 -9.30 1.39
C LEU A 44 -4.67 -8.95 2.54
N LEU A 45 -5.16 -7.72 2.59
CA LEU A 45 -5.96 -7.22 3.71
C LEU A 45 -7.30 -7.96 3.85
N TYR A 46 -7.93 -8.36 2.75
CA TYR A 46 -9.24 -9.03 2.79
C TYR A 46 -9.20 -10.50 2.37
N GLY A 47 -8.25 -10.87 1.50
CA GLY A 47 -8.07 -12.26 1.08
C GLY A 47 -7.26 -13.09 2.07
N TYR A 48 -6.18 -12.50 2.61
CA TYR A 48 -5.21 -13.21 3.46
C TYR A 48 -4.79 -12.37 4.69
N PRO A 49 -5.75 -11.91 5.53
CA PRO A 49 -5.44 -10.99 6.65
C PRO A 49 -4.51 -11.60 7.70
N GLU A 50 -4.46 -12.92 7.81
CA GLU A 50 -3.54 -13.65 8.69
C GLU A 50 -2.09 -13.69 8.20
N SER A 51 -1.83 -13.30 6.94
CA SER A 51 -0.47 -13.20 6.40
C SER A 51 0.38 -12.20 7.21
N PRO A 52 1.65 -12.51 7.48
CA PRO A 52 2.56 -11.53 8.07
C PRO A 52 2.68 -10.27 7.22
N PHE A 53 2.58 -10.41 5.91
CA PHE A 53 2.65 -9.30 4.96
C PHE A 53 1.42 -8.37 4.95
N ALA A 54 0.31 -8.81 5.55
CA ALA A 54 -0.92 -8.03 5.70
C ALA A 54 -0.98 -7.25 7.02
N GLN A 55 -0.02 -7.45 7.94
CA GLN A 55 -0.08 -6.80 9.25
C GLN A 55 0.15 -5.29 9.15
N PRO A 56 -0.50 -4.47 10.02
CA PRO A 56 -0.47 -3.02 9.94
C PRO A 56 0.93 -2.42 9.86
N LYS A 57 1.87 -2.94 10.66
CA LYS A 57 3.28 -2.53 10.61
C LYS A 57 3.86 -2.69 9.20
N ASN A 58 3.64 -3.84 8.59
CA ASN A 58 4.21 -4.16 7.28
C ASN A 58 3.56 -3.32 6.18
N VAL A 59 2.25 -3.16 6.20
CA VAL A 59 1.53 -2.35 5.23
C VAL A 59 1.99 -0.89 5.31
N PHE A 60 1.90 -0.27 6.49
CA PHE A 60 2.24 1.15 6.66
C PHE A 60 3.71 1.45 6.31
N PHE A 61 4.63 0.76 6.98
CA PHE A 61 6.05 1.01 6.77
C PHE A 61 6.57 0.48 5.43
N GLY A 62 5.98 -0.58 4.88
CA GLY A 62 6.30 -1.05 3.54
C GLY A 62 6.03 0.02 2.49
N HIS A 63 4.83 0.62 2.50
CA HIS A 63 4.51 1.72 1.60
C HIS A 63 5.38 2.95 1.84
N LEU A 64 5.61 3.32 3.09
CA LEU A 64 6.43 4.49 3.43
C LEU A 64 7.88 4.33 2.95
N VAL A 65 8.53 3.21 3.29
CA VAL A 65 9.92 2.94 2.92
C VAL A 65 10.10 2.93 1.40
N THR A 66 9.26 2.22 0.67
CA THR A 66 9.42 2.09 -0.78
C THR A 66 9.12 3.39 -1.52
N ALA A 67 8.11 4.16 -1.09
CA ALA A 67 7.85 5.49 -1.65
C ALA A 67 9.00 6.47 -1.36
N THR A 68 9.55 6.45 -0.13
CA THR A 68 10.72 7.26 0.24
C THR A 68 11.94 6.91 -0.62
N VAL A 69 12.20 5.62 -0.85
CA VAL A 69 13.26 5.19 -1.78
C VAL A 69 13.00 5.70 -3.19
N GLY A 70 11.78 5.59 -3.69
CA GLY A 70 11.40 6.15 -5.00
C GLY A 70 11.69 7.65 -5.09
N MET A 71 11.34 8.42 -4.04
CA MET A 71 11.64 9.86 -3.95
C MET A 71 13.14 10.14 -3.93
N PHE A 72 13.91 9.38 -3.14
CA PHE A 72 15.37 9.52 -3.11
C PHE A 72 15.96 9.39 -4.51
N PHE A 73 15.58 8.34 -5.24
CA PHE A 73 16.07 8.13 -6.59
C PHE A 73 15.58 9.18 -7.57
N LEU A 74 14.31 9.62 -7.47
CA LEU A 74 13.73 10.64 -8.33
C LEU A 74 14.46 11.98 -8.21
N TYR A 75 14.78 12.41 -6.99
CA TYR A 75 15.30 13.76 -6.75
C TYR A 75 16.81 13.85 -6.67
N LEU A 76 17.51 12.77 -6.32
CA LEU A 76 18.93 12.81 -6.03
C LEU A 76 19.80 11.99 -6.99
N VAL A 77 19.19 11.20 -7.88
CA VAL A 77 19.94 10.31 -8.78
C VAL A 77 19.66 10.68 -10.24
N ALA A 78 20.56 11.38 -10.88
CA ALA A 78 20.44 11.80 -12.28
C ALA A 78 20.91 10.69 -13.24
N LEU A 79 20.10 9.64 -13.40
CA LEU A 79 20.35 8.52 -14.31
C LEU A 79 19.14 8.28 -15.22
N PRO A 80 19.32 7.63 -16.39
CA PRO A 80 18.22 7.24 -17.26
C PRO A 80 17.20 6.33 -16.56
N LEU A 81 15.91 6.43 -16.95
CA LEU A 81 14.81 5.69 -16.29
C LEU A 81 15.03 4.17 -16.27
N PHE A 82 15.61 3.61 -17.31
CA PHE A 82 15.87 2.16 -17.39
C PHE A 82 16.95 1.68 -16.40
N ILE A 83 17.71 2.59 -15.78
CA ILE A 83 18.68 2.31 -14.71
C ILE A 83 18.09 2.66 -13.34
N ILE A 84 17.50 3.85 -13.21
CA ILE A 84 17.03 4.38 -11.93
C ILE A 84 15.85 3.55 -11.37
N ILE A 85 14.92 3.11 -12.23
CA ILE A 85 13.75 2.33 -11.80
C ILE A 85 14.16 0.99 -11.19
N PRO A 86 14.92 0.11 -11.85
CA PRO A 86 15.31 -1.17 -11.25
C PRO A 86 16.17 -1.01 -10.00
N LEU A 87 17.03 0.01 -9.93
CA LEU A 87 17.79 0.32 -8.71
C LEU A 87 16.85 0.70 -7.57
N ALA A 88 15.92 1.64 -7.79
CA ALA A 88 14.97 2.08 -6.76
C ALA A 88 14.09 0.92 -6.26
N VAL A 89 13.61 0.07 -7.15
CA VAL A 89 12.83 -1.12 -6.77
C VAL A 89 13.69 -2.08 -5.95
N GLY A 90 14.91 -2.40 -6.40
CA GLY A 90 15.81 -3.31 -5.71
C GLY A 90 16.18 -2.81 -4.31
N PHE A 91 16.52 -1.53 -4.17
CA PHE A 91 16.79 -0.91 -2.87
C PHE A 91 15.55 -0.90 -1.97
N GLY A 92 14.38 -0.55 -2.51
CA GLY A 92 13.12 -0.56 -1.75
C GLY A 92 12.76 -1.94 -1.23
N VAL A 93 12.88 -2.98 -2.06
CA VAL A 93 12.66 -4.38 -1.66
C VAL A 93 13.68 -4.80 -0.60
N GLY A 94 14.96 -4.53 -0.82
CA GLY A 94 16.02 -4.85 0.14
C GLY A 94 15.80 -4.21 1.51
N LEU A 95 15.43 -2.91 1.54
CA LEU A 95 15.14 -2.20 2.79
C LEU A 95 13.88 -2.72 3.49
N MET A 96 12.81 -3.06 2.77
CA MET A 96 11.63 -3.66 3.39
C MET A 96 11.98 -4.97 4.12
N ILE A 97 12.82 -5.79 3.52
CA ILE A 97 13.25 -7.08 4.11
C ILE A 97 14.15 -6.81 5.31
N LEU A 98 15.15 -5.96 5.17
CA LEU A 98 16.10 -5.60 6.23
C LEU A 98 15.39 -5.04 7.48
N LEU A 99 14.40 -4.18 7.28
CA LEU A 99 13.64 -3.54 8.35
C LEU A 99 12.50 -4.41 8.90
N ASN A 100 12.30 -5.62 8.37
CA ASN A 100 11.19 -6.52 8.75
C ASN A 100 9.81 -5.84 8.60
N VAL A 101 9.61 -5.14 7.48
CA VAL A 101 8.36 -4.46 7.12
C VAL A 101 7.87 -4.88 5.73
N THR A 102 8.15 -6.10 5.34
CA THR A 102 7.85 -6.62 4.00
C THR A 102 6.34 -6.60 3.73
N HIS A 103 5.95 -5.82 2.72
CA HIS A 103 4.61 -5.74 2.16
C HIS A 103 4.71 -5.76 0.64
N PRO A 104 4.53 -6.92 -0.02
CA PRO A 104 4.79 -7.06 -1.45
C PRO A 104 4.12 -6.02 -2.35
N PRO A 105 2.85 -5.61 -2.11
CA PRO A 105 2.21 -4.57 -2.92
C PRO A 105 2.98 -3.24 -2.96
N ALA A 106 3.68 -2.91 -1.88
CA ALA A 106 4.45 -1.68 -1.79
C ALA A 106 5.71 -1.67 -2.70
N GLY A 107 6.17 -2.84 -3.16
CA GLY A 107 7.32 -2.94 -4.06
C GLY A 107 7.17 -2.19 -5.38
N GLY A 108 5.94 -1.89 -5.79
CA GLY A 108 5.64 -1.07 -6.97
C GLY A 108 5.74 0.44 -6.76
N ASN A 109 5.81 0.93 -5.52
CA ASN A 109 5.81 2.37 -5.25
C ASN A 109 6.97 3.14 -5.89
N PRO A 110 8.22 2.65 -5.92
CA PRO A 110 9.30 3.37 -6.59
C PRO A 110 9.02 3.64 -8.07
N ILE A 111 8.37 2.69 -8.75
CA ILE A 111 7.97 2.83 -10.15
C ILE A 111 6.94 3.97 -10.28
N ILE A 112 5.91 3.94 -9.43
CA ILE A 112 4.82 4.95 -9.44
C ILE A 112 5.39 6.34 -9.18
N VAL A 113 6.27 6.48 -8.18
CA VAL A 113 6.91 7.73 -7.79
C VAL A 113 7.75 8.31 -8.93
N ILE A 114 8.63 7.48 -9.52
CA ILE A 114 9.56 7.92 -10.56
C ILE A 114 8.81 8.25 -11.85
N MET A 115 7.94 7.36 -12.33
CA MET A 115 7.18 7.58 -13.56
C MET A 115 6.17 8.72 -13.47
N GLY A 116 5.59 8.91 -12.27
CA GLY A 116 4.66 10.00 -12.00
C GLY A 116 5.33 11.35 -11.75
N SER A 117 6.68 11.38 -11.59
CA SER A 117 7.42 12.60 -11.22
C SER A 117 6.75 13.37 -10.08
N VAL A 118 6.34 12.63 -9.05
CA VAL A 118 5.47 13.16 -7.99
C VAL A 118 6.22 14.15 -7.07
N SER A 119 5.47 15.08 -6.45
CA SER A 119 6.02 16.03 -5.46
C SER A 119 6.26 15.37 -4.11
N LEU A 120 7.00 16.04 -3.21
CA LEU A 120 7.28 15.54 -1.86
C LEU A 120 6.02 15.33 -1.03
N ASP A 121 4.96 16.10 -1.29
CA ASP A 121 3.66 15.96 -0.63
C ASP A 121 3.02 14.57 -0.84
N TYR A 122 3.45 13.84 -1.87
CA TYR A 122 3.01 12.48 -2.14
C TYR A 122 3.27 11.52 -0.97
N LEU A 123 4.32 11.76 -0.17
CA LEU A 123 4.56 10.96 1.04
C LEU A 123 3.48 11.19 2.10
N LEU A 124 2.99 12.42 2.23
CA LEU A 124 1.91 12.73 3.17
C LEU A 124 0.57 12.24 2.62
N SER A 125 0.29 12.58 1.38
CA SER A 125 -0.93 12.20 0.66
C SER A 125 -0.54 11.80 -0.78
N PRO A 126 -0.70 10.52 -1.16
CA PRO A 126 -1.52 9.45 -0.56
C PRO A 126 -0.80 8.49 0.40
N ILE A 127 0.54 8.44 0.49
CA ILE A 127 1.23 7.31 1.11
C ILE A 127 0.86 7.16 2.60
N ILE A 128 1.08 8.17 3.41
CA ILE A 128 0.78 8.11 4.86
C ILE A 128 -0.74 8.09 5.08
N SER A 129 -1.46 9.08 4.56
CA SER A 129 -2.90 9.22 4.79
C SER A 129 -3.70 8.04 4.23
N GLY A 130 -3.44 7.64 2.99
CA GLY A 130 -4.09 6.50 2.36
C GLY A 130 -3.78 5.19 3.07
N SER A 131 -2.51 4.96 3.48
CA SER A 131 -2.15 3.77 4.26
C SER A 131 -2.89 3.69 5.58
N ILE A 132 -3.06 4.81 6.29
CA ILE A 132 -3.86 4.85 7.53
C ILE A 132 -5.31 4.48 7.23
N ILE A 133 -5.90 5.06 6.20
CA ILE A 133 -7.29 4.81 5.83
C ILE A 133 -7.51 3.32 5.52
N ILE A 134 -6.70 2.71 4.64
CA ILE A 134 -6.87 1.28 4.31
C ILE A 134 -6.68 0.39 5.52
N LEU A 135 -5.80 0.73 6.45
CA LEU A 135 -5.58 -0.03 7.68
C LEU A 135 -6.74 0.10 8.66
N VAL A 136 -7.30 1.29 8.82
CA VAL A 136 -8.50 1.51 9.65
C VAL A 136 -9.65 0.66 9.11
N PHE A 137 -9.92 0.69 7.80
CA PHE A 137 -10.95 -0.16 7.19
C PHE A 137 -10.63 -1.65 7.34
N ALA A 138 -9.38 -2.06 7.12
CA ALA A 138 -8.98 -3.46 7.28
C ALA A 138 -9.21 -3.95 8.72
N ILE A 139 -8.90 -3.13 9.74
CA ILE A 139 -9.15 -3.48 11.15
C ILE A 139 -10.65 -3.57 11.41
N ILE A 140 -11.43 -2.57 11.03
CA ILE A 140 -12.88 -2.55 11.24
C ILE A 140 -13.53 -3.78 10.58
N ILE A 141 -13.22 -4.02 9.32
CA ILE A 141 -13.86 -5.08 8.54
C ILE A 141 -13.45 -6.46 9.07
N ASN A 142 -12.16 -6.73 9.21
CA ASN A 142 -11.71 -8.05 9.63
C ASN A 142 -12.10 -8.36 11.08
N LYS A 143 -11.87 -7.42 12.01
CA LYS A 143 -12.08 -7.67 13.43
C LYS A 143 -13.57 -7.63 13.82
N PHE A 144 -14.30 -6.60 13.40
CA PHE A 144 -15.66 -6.36 13.89
C PHE A 144 -16.74 -6.96 12.98
N ILE A 145 -16.54 -6.98 11.66
CA ILE A 145 -17.55 -7.52 10.72
C ILE A 145 -17.30 -9.00 10.46
N LEU A 146 -16.08 -9.36 10.06
CA LEU A 146 -15.75 -10.74 9.70
C LEU A 146 -15.36 -11.62 10.89
N LYS A 147 -15.19 -11.04 12.10
CA LYS A 147 -14.80 -11.72 13.33
C LYS A 147 -13.49 -12.52 13.22
N LYS A 148 -12.56 -12.03 12.39
CA LYS A 148 -11.22 -12.60 12.22
C LYS A 148 -10.25 -12.02 13.26
N SER A 149 -9.20 -12.77 13.61
CA SER A 149 -8.09 -12.26 14.43
C SER A 149 -7.19 -11.37 13.58
N TYR A 150 -7.49 -10.06 13.56
CA TYR A 150 -6.71 -9.05 12.85
C TYR A 150 -6.73 -7.72 13.62
N PRO A 151 -5.57 -7.05 13.84
CA PRO A 151 -4.21 -7.56 13.57
C PRO A 151 -3.88 -8.81 14.37
N LYS A 152 -2.92 -9.62 13.90
CA LYS A 152 -2.40 -10.72 14.74
C LYS A 152 -1.69 -10.12 15.95
N THR A 153 -2.15 -10.45 17.13
CA THR A 153 -1.37 -10.30 18.38
C THR A 153 -0.24 -11.32 18.35
N LYS A 154 0.98 -10.85 18.64
CA LYS A 154 2.12 -11.76 18.85
C LYS A 154 1.86 -12.71 20.02
#